data_96bd0f51edffc5f2a14b794d92d28fc3
#
_entry.id   96bd0f51edffc5f2a14b794d92d28fc3
#
_cell.length_a   1.000
_cell.length_b   1.000
_cell.length_c   1.000
_cell.angle_alpha   90.00
_cell.angle_beta   90.00
_cell.angle_gamma   90.00
#
_symmetry.space_group_name_H-M   'P 1'
#
loop_
_entity.id
_entity.type
_entity.pdbx_description
1 polymer ?
#
loop_
_entity_poly.entity_id
_entity_poly.type
_entity_poly.pdbx_seq_one_letter_code
_entity_poly.pdbx_strand_id
1 'polypeptide(L)'
;MREIEKNMKPKELKAYRTQLFRDAEQWKTPDRIAHYGNIVTWKIFDAGYTIDEAMTNFDVMKETVEKFLEKYPIDVLIDIGIRNQFNVTEAFGMGENGYYYYDKEVVGINDHAYCPVDKLMEYIDNKEKYAWEVALPNKIPDFYDKPMEVWKNTWNEYWKYIMFILKMNKVTGAYGLANGAPNNPMKGTINFGIEEAESNLLGIRNLSIAARRNFDQLKEFCDAWNEKETKPIIAKIYEGEDGPDMKYCFDASLIMLSQNILNPRQFDELYWCYLEPLLKAYEEKGKCPRIFMEGKIGMYADHFADFKKGSLCFHLENDDPWEIREALPNVCILGGLTTQMLSTATEDECVAYTKKLIDELGSEGGFILSEDKMLSYRNDCKAENLKAVCEFVSNYELKK
;
A
#
# COMPACT_ATOMS: atom_id res chain seq x y z
N MET A 1 10.04 10.13 20.84
CA MET A 1 9.12 11.26 20.49
C MET A 1 9.66 12.55 21.12
N ARG A 2 9.78 13.61 20.34
CA ARG A 2 10.28 14.92 20.82
C ARG A 2 9.38 15.51 21.90
N GLU A 3 9.96 16.34 22.78
CA GLU A 3 9.23 16.97 23.89
C GLU A 3 8.05 17.83 23.41
N ILE A 4 8.22 18.52 22.27
CA ILE A 4 7.14 19.29 21.64
C ILE A 4 5.95 18.44 21.25
N GLU A 5 6.19 17.24 20.73
CA GLU A 5 5.14 16.30 20.29
C GLU A 5 4.40 15.67 21.48
N LYS A 6 5.11 15.44 22.60
CA LYS A 6 4.49 14.88 23.82
C LYS A 6 3.45 15.84 24.43
N ASN A 7 3.58 17.13 24.20
CA ASN A 7 2.68 18.14 24.70
C ASN A 7 1.50 18.46 23.78
N MET A 8 1.49 17.92 22.55
CA MET A 8 0.40 18.12 21.59
C MET A 8 -0.81 17.24 21.91
N LYS A 9 -2.01 17.81 21.75
CA LYS A 9 -3.23 16.99 21.75
C LYS A 9 -3.24 16.08 20.49
N PRO A 10 -3.93 14.93 20.53
CA PRO A 10 -3.95 13.99 19.39
C PRO A 10 -4.29 14.63 18.04
N LYS A 11 -5.26 15.56 18.02
CA LYS A 11 -5.63 16.28 16.78
C LYS A 11 -4.51 17.21 16.27
N GLU A 12 -3.81 17.87 17.16
CA GLU A 12 -2.68 18.75 16.83
C GLU A 12 -1.49 17.92 16.34
N LEU A 13 -1.19 16.82 17.04
CA LEU A 13 -0.13 15.89 16.66
C LEU A 13 -0.40 15.27 15.29
N LYS A 14 -1.66 14.87 15.01
CA LYS A 14 -2.06 14.37 13.69
C LYS A 14 -1.82 15.40 12.59
N ALA A 15 -2.22 16.65 12.81
CA ALA A 15 -2.01 17.73 11.82
C ALA A 15 -0.52 18.01 11.61
N TYR A 16 0.27 18.04 12.69
CA TYR A 16 1.72 18.20 12.62
C TYR A 16 2.38 17.06 11.82
N ARG A 17 2.04 15.81 12.11
CA ARG A 17 2.55 14.65 11.37
C ARG A 17 2.15 14.68 9.91
N THR A 18 0.89 15.02 9.59
CA THR A 18 0.46 15.20 8.19
C THR A 18 1.32 16.25 7.48
N GLN A 19 1.62 17.37 8.17
CA GLN A 19 2.46 18.44 7.61
C GLN A 19 3.88 17.96 7.29
N LEU A 20 4.49 17.08 8.12
CA LEU A 20 5.81 16.50 7.82
C LEU A 20 5.85 15.77 6.47
N PHE A 21 4.82 14.98 6.17
CA PHE A 21 4.70 14.30 4.89
C PHE A 21 4.53 15.27 3.73
N ARG A 22 3.65 16.27 3.90
CA ARG A 22 3.39 17.30 2.88
C ARG A 22 4.61 18.16 2.60
N ASP A 23 5.39 18.50 3.63
CA ASP A 23 6.64 19.23 3.46
C ASP A 23 7.67 18.38 2.69
N ALA A 24 7.82 17.10 3.05
CA ALA A 24 8.70 16.18 2.33
C ALA A 24 8.32 16.05 0.85
N GLU A 25 7.03 15.80 0.52
CA GLU A 25 6.55 15.71 -0.85
C GLU A 25 6.81 16.98 -1.65
N GLN A 26 6.59 18.14 -1.04
CA GLN A 26 6.75 19.45 -1.67
C GLN A 26 8.20 19.94 -1.70
N TRP A 27 9.16 19.11 -1.34
CA TRP A 27 10.59 19.47 -1.28
C TRP A 27 10.88 20.64 -0.36
N LYS A 28 10.16 20.73 0.74
CA LYS A 28 10.45 21.62 1.85
C LYS A 28 11.15 20.80 2.92
N THR A 29 12.19 21.34 3.51
CA THR A 29 12.86 20.68 4.64
C THR A 29 11.92 20.62 5.84
N PRO A 30 11.44 19.45 6.26
CA PRO A 30 10.60 19.35 7.45
C PRO A 30 11.44 19.51 8.72
N ASP A 31 10.80 19.64 9.87
CA ASP A 31 11.51 19.73 11.15
C ASP A 31 12.27 18.44 11.49
N ARG A 32 11.74 17.30 11.05
CA ARG A 32 12.35 15.98 11.05
C ARG A 32 11.79 15.15 9.91
N ILE A 33 12.43 14.05 9.60
CA ILE A 33 11.89 13.10 8.62
C ILE A 33 10.61 12.45 9.17
N ALA A 34 9.60 12.32 8.31
CA ALA A 34 8.41 11.54 8.59
C ALA A 34 8.70 10.04 8.48
N HIS A 35 8.11 9.24 9.36
CA HIS A 35 8.21 7.78 9.34
C HIS A 35 6.86 7.16 9.00
N TYR A 36 6.81 6.51 7.84
CA TYR A 36 5.65 5.76 7.35
C TYR A 36 5.85 4.28 7.70
N GLY A 37 5.23 3.82 8.78
CA GLY A 37 5.40 2.45 9.27
C GLY A 37 4.71 1.42 8.37
N ASN A 38 5.50 0.65 7.64
CA ASN A 38 5.04 -0.43 6.76
C ASN A 38 4.96 -1.77 7.53
N ILE A 39 4.19 -1.79 8.65
CA ILE A 39 4.18 -2.87 9.63
C ILE A 39 2.79 -3.50 9.71
N VAL A 40 2.69 -4.77 9.32
CA VAL A 40 1.42 -5.51 9.22
C VAL A 40 1.26 -6.47 10.40
N THR A 41 1.49 -7.74 10.22
CA THR A 41 1.25 -8.77 11.25
C THR A 41 2.40 -8.93 12.25
N TRP A 42 3.61 -8.49 11.91
CA TRP A 42 4.77 -8.55 12.81
C TRP A 42 4.51 -7.97 14.21
N LYS A 43 3.77 -6.85 14.30
CA LYS A 43 3.40 -6.22 15.58
C LYS A 43 2.57 -7.11 16.51
N ILE A 44 1.86 -8.10 15.96
CA ILE A 44 1.09 -9.08 16.73
C ILE A 44 2.06 -9.97 17.52
N PHE A 45 3.12 -10.42 16.86
CA PHE A 45 4.14 -11.25 17.48
C PHE A 45 4.98 -10.48 18.50
N ASP A 46 5.31 -9.21 18.23
CA ASP A 46 6.01 -8.34 19.19
C ASP A 46 5.17 -8.07 20.44
N ALA A 47 3.85 -8.00 20.30
CA ALA A 47 2.92 -7.86 21.42
C ALA A 47 2.73 -9.16 22.24
N GLY A 48 3.24 -10.30 21.75
CA GLY A 48 3.17 -11.60 22.39
C GLY A 48 1.93 -12.42 22.05
N TYR A 49 1.22 -12.05 20.98
CA TYR A 49 0.01 -12.75 20.53
C TYR A 49 0.26 -13.59 19.28
N THR A 50 -0.69 -14.47 18.98
CA THR A 50 -0.79 -15.19 17.71
C THR A 50 -1.70 -14.43 16.73
N ILE A 51 -1.59 -14.78 15.45
CA ILE A 51 -2.51 -14.24 14.43
C ILE A 51 -3.95 -14.63 14.76
N ASP A 52 -4.20 -15.89 15.13
CA ASP A 52 -5.54 -16.38 15.47
C ASP A 52 -6.20 -15.56 16.58
N GLU A 53 -5.45 -15.22 17.63
CA GLU A 53 -5.95 -14.40 18.72
C GLU A 53 -6.25 -12.97 18.30
N ALA A 54 -5.31 -12.34 17.60
CA ALA A 54 -5.39 -10.93 17.28
C ALA A 54 -6.41 -10.64 16.14
N MET A 55 -6.49 -11.51 15.12
CA MET A 55 -7.32 -11.28 13.94
C MET A 55 -8.79 -11.60 14.17
N THR A 56 -9.10 -12.39 15.19
CA THR A 56 -10.50 -12.76 15.53
C THR A 56 -11.06 -12.01 16.74
N ASN A 57 -10.19 -11.40 17.56
CA ASN A 57 -10.58 -10.69 18.77
C ASN A 57 -10.16 -9.21 18.70
N PHE A 58 -11.14 -8.32 18.68
CA PHE A 58 -10.90 -6.88 18.62
C PHE A 58 -10.07 -6.35 19.81
N ASP A 59 -10.32 -6.85 21.03
CA ASP A 59 -9.64 -6.32 22.22
C ASP A 59 -8.16 -6.70 22.21
N VAL A 60 -7.83 -7.92 21.75
CA VAL A 60 -6.43 -8.37 21.55
C VAL A 60 -5.75 -7.51 20.47
N MET A 61 -6.40 -7.27 19.33
CA MET A 61 -5.83 -6.44 18.30
C MET A 61 -5.68 -4.99 18.76
N LYS A 62 -6.65 -4.46 19.48
CA LYS A 62 -6.56 -3.13 20.08
C LYS A 62 -5.34 -3.03 21.00
N GLU A 63 -5.16 -3.98 21.92
CA GLU A 63 -4.00 -4.02 22.82
C GLU A 63 -2.69 -4.16 22.03
N THR A 64 -2.65 -4.98 20.98
CA THR A 64 -1.51 -5.09 20.07
C THR A 64 -1.11 -3.73 19.50
N VAL A 65 -2.06 -3.00 18.93
CA VAL A 65 -1.80 -1.69 18.32
C VAL A 65 -1.42 -0.65 19.37
N GLU A 66 -2.06 -0.65 20.53
CA GLU A 66 -1.71 0.26 21.62
C GLU A 66 -0.28 0.01 22.14
N LYS A 67 0.09 -1.23 22.45
CA LYS A 67 1.46 -1.61 22.84
C LYS A 67 2.49 -1.21 21.76
N PHE A 68 2.14 -1.42 20.48
CA PHE A 68 3.00 -1.06 19.38
C PHE A 68 3.24 0.46 19.33
N LEU A 69 2.19 1.27 19.37
CA LEU A 69 2.28 2.73 19.30
C LEU A 69 2.94 3.38 20.52
N GLU A 70 2.85 2.74 21.69
CA GLU A 70 3.57 3.16 22.88
C GLU A 70 5.08 2.89 22.79
N LYS A 71 5.46 1.80 22.13
CA LYS A 71 6.84 1.35 22.00
C LYS A 71 7.57 2.01 20.81
N TYR A 72 6.87 2.20 19.70
CA TYR A 72 7.45 2.66 18.44
C TYR A 72 6.85 4.00 18.00
N PRO A 73 7.58 5.12 18.15
CA PRO A 73 7.11 6.42 17.66
C PRO A 73 7.17 6.50 16.14
N ILE A 74 6.05 6.26 15.49
CA ILE A 74 5.83 6.40 14.04
C ILE A 74 4.76 7.44 13.74
N ASP A 75 4.65 7.92 12.51
CA ASP A 75 3.72 8.98 12.13
C ASP A 75 2.47 8.47 11.41
N VAL A 76 2.64 7.44 10.60
CA VAL A 76 1.57 6.70 9.90
C VAL A 76 1.81 5.21 10.12
N LEU A 77 0.76 4.44 10.29
CA LEU A 77 0.78 2.99 10.22
C LEU A 77 -0.06 2.58 9.01
N ILE A 78 0.56 1.90 8.03
CA ILE A 78 -0.07 1.52 6.76
C ILE A 78 -1.28 0.63 6.99
N ASP A 79 -1.13 -0.29 7.91
CA ASP A 79 -2.13 -1.27 8.25
C ASP A 79 -2.37 -1.26 9.76
N ILE A 80 -3.55 -0.84 10.16
CA ILE A 80 -3.98 -0.79 11.54
C ILE A 80 -4.31 -2.17 12.14
N GLY A 81 -3.64 -3.19 11.64
CA GLY A 81 -3.71 -4.55 12.10
C GLY A 81 -4.25 -5.55 11.10
N ILE A 82 -4.60 -5.11 9.87
CA ILE A 82 -5.48 -5.94 9.10
C ILE A 82 -5.27 -5.75 7.61
N ARG A 83 -4.26 -6.33 7.07
CA ARG A 83 -4.26 -6.51 5.63
C ARG A 83 -5.36 -7.48 5.21
N ASN A 84 -5.50 -8.56 5.96
CA ASN A 84 -6.52 -9.58 5.73
C ASN A 84 -7.07 -10.03 7.08
N GLN A 85 -8.22 -9.51 7.48
CA GLN A 85 -8.81 -9.93 8.72
C GLN A 85 -9.25 -11.40 8.62
N PHE A 86 -8.89 -12.20 9.63
CA PHE A 86 -9.01 -13.65 9.60
C PHE A 86 -10.42 -14.14 9.29
N ASN A 87 -11.43 -13.59 9.95
CA ASN A 87 -12.81 -13.97 9.72
C ASN A 87 -13.33 -13.61 8.32
N VAL A 88 -12.84 -12.53 7.71
CA VAL A 88 -13.15 -12.21 6.30
C VAL A 88 -12.45 -13.18 5.37
N THR A 89 -11.18 -13.51 5.64
CA THR A 89 -10.43 -14.50 4.85
C THR A 89 -11.06 -15.88 4.93
N GLU A 90 -11.53 -16.31 6.11
CA GLU A 90 -12.28 -17.55 6.25
C GLU A 90 -13.59 -17.55 5.43
N ALA A 91 -14.32 -16.43 5.42
CA ALA A 91 -15.56 -16.31 4.65
C ALA A 91 -15.32 -16.38 3.12
N PHE A 92 -14.15 -15.97 2.63
CA PHE A 92 -13.74 -16.10 1.22
C PHE A 92 -13.06 -17.43 0.89
N GLY A 93 -12.99 -18.34 1.84
CA GLY A 93 -12.36 -19.66 1.68
C GLY A 93 -10.85 -19.64 1.87
N MET A 94 -10.37 -20.56 2.70
CA MET A 94 -8.97 -20.76 3.02
C MET A 94 -8.51 -22.15 2.61
N GLY A 95 -7.19 -22.32 2.45
CA GLY A 95 -6.55 -23.57 2.09
C GLY A 95 -6.05 -23.62 0.65
N GLU A 96 -5.62 -24.82 0.21
CA GLU A 96 -4.94 -25.02 -1.09
C GLU A 96 -5.79 -24.58 -2.29
N ASN A 97 -7.11 -24.77 -2.22
CA ASN A 97 -8.05 -24.40 -3.27
C ASN A 97 -8.87 -23.14 -2.93
N GLY A 98 -8.59 -22.50 -1.79
CA GLY A 98 -9.25 -21.26 -1.38
C GLY A 98 -8.59 -20.01 -1.97
N TYR A 99 -9.26 -18.88 -1.86
CA TYR A 99 -8.72 -17.60 -2.28
C TYR A 99 -7.54 -17.17 -1.41
N TYR A 100 -7.57 -17.49 -0.12
CA TYR A 100 -6.51 -17.19 0.84
C TYR A 100 -5.80 -18.45 1.32
N TYR A 101 -4.54 -18.31 1.70
CA TYR A 101 -3.84 -19.29 2.51
C TYR A 101 -3.45 -18.70 3.86
N TYR A 102 -3.23 -19.57 4.85
CA TYR A 102 -2.81 -19.21 6.19
C TYR A 102 -1.81 -20.24 6.71
N ASP A 103 -0.62 -19.79 7.05
CA ASP A 103 0.47 -20.63 7.57
C ASP A 103 0.79 -20.38 9.06
N LYS A 104 -0.11 -19.72 9.79
CA LYS A 104 0.01 -19.27 11.19
C LYS A 104 0.94 -18.07 11.42
N GLU A 105 1.62 -17.60 10.41
CA GLU A 105 2.44 -16.38 10.48
C GLU A 105 1.91 -15.27 9.57
N VAL A 106 1.35 -15.64 8.43
CA VAL A 106 0.78 -14.67 7.49
C VAL A 106 -0.50 -15.21 6.87
N VAL A 107 -1.40 -14.28 6.53
CA VAL A 107 -2.54 -14.55 5.66
C VAL A 107 -2.20 -13.98 4.29
N GLY A 108 -2.01 -14.86 3.31
CA GLY A 108 -1.67 -14.51 1.94
C GLY A 108 -2.78 -14.81 0.95
N ILE A 109 -2.60 -14.39 -0.29
CA ILE A 109 -3.53 -14.63 -1.40
C ILE A 109 -2.91 -15.70 -2.31
N ASN A 110 -3.70 -16.71 -2.67
CA ASN A 110 -3.28 -17.68 -3.66
C ASN A 110 -3.33 -17.09 -5.06
N ASP A 111 -2.36 -17.42 -5.92
CA ASP A 111 -2.36 -17.05 -7.33
C ASP A 111 -3.34 -17.94 -8.11
N HIS A 112 -4.55 -17.47 -8.28
CA HIS A 112 -5.62 -18.19 -8.97
C HIS A 112 -6.06 -17.47 -10.24
N ALA A 113 -6.35 -18.28 -11.28
CA ALA A 113 -7.02 -17.81 -12.48
C ALA A 113 -8.53 -18.00 -12.35
N TYR A 114 -9.26 -16.89 -12.29
CA TYR A 114 -10.72 -16.90 -12.24
C TYR A 114 -11.37 -16.63 -13.59
N CYS A 115 -10.60 -16.15 -14.56
CA CYS A 115 -11.06 -15.78 -15.87
C CYS A 115 -10.07 -16.26 -16.94
N PRO A 116 -10.46 -17.04 -17.94
CA PRO A 116 -9.62 -17.27 -19.11
C PRO A 116 -9.54 -16.00 -19.96
N VAL A 117 -8.44 -15.84 -20.71
CA VAL A 117 -8.14 -14.61 -21.47
C VAL A 117 -9.22 -14.26 -22.50
N ASP A 118 -9.85 -15.25 -23.11
CA ASP A 118 -10.93 -15.07 -24.09
C ASP A 118 -12.27 -14.63 -23.46
N LYS A 119 -12.34 -14.57 -22.13
CA LYS A 119 -13.51 -14.11 -21.37
C LYS A 119 -13.36 -12.74 -20.71
N LEU A 120 -12.22 -12.09 -20.87
CA LEU A 120 -11.96 -10.79 -20.27
C LEU A 120 -13.00 -9.72 -20.67
N MET A 121 -13.46 -9.74 -21.93
CA MET A 121 -14.49 -8.80 -22.39
C MET A 121 -15.87 -9.09 -21.80
N GLU A 122 -16.23 -10.37 -21.58
CA GLU A 122 -17.46 -10.73 -20.88
C GLU A 122 -17.47 -10.18 -19.44
N TYR A 123 -16.31 -10.24 -18.74
CA TYR A 123 -16.17 -9.63 -17.42
C TYR A 123 -16.43 -8.13 -17.46
N ILE A 124 -15.80 -7.40 -18.37
CA ILE A 124 -15.92 -5.93 -18.39
C ILE A 124 -17.29 -5.44 -18.85
N ASP A 125 -17.99 -6.23 -19.65
CA ASP A 125 -19.34 -5.92 -20.12
C ASP A 125 -20.39 -6.05 -19.02
N ASN A 126 -20.22 -7.02 -18.12
CA ASN A 126 -21.12 -7.19 -16.97
C ASN A 126 -20.37 -7.76 -15.76
N LYS A 127 -19.62 -6.90 -15.07
CA LYS A 127 -18.83 -7.26 -13.87
C LYS A 127 -19.67 -7.92 -12.79
N GLU A 128 -20.87 -7.42 -12.54
CA GLU A 128 -21.74 -7.95 -11.48
C GLU A 128 -22.17 -9.38 -11.78
N LYS A 129 -22.60 -9.62 -13.02
CA LYS A 129 -22.98 -10.98 -13.45
C LYS A 129 -21.80 -11.92 -13.37
N TYR A 130 -20.64 -11.49 -13.88
CA TYR A 130 -19.42 -12.31 -13.89
C TYR A 130 -18.92 -12.60 -12.47
N ALA A 131 -18.95 -11.61 -11.60
CA ALA A 131 -18.59 -11.78 -10.19
C ALA A 131 -19.48 -12.83 -9.52
N TRP A 132 -20.79 -12.80 -9.80
CA TRP A 132 -21.76 -13.70 -9.21
C TRP A 132 -21.72 -15.10 -9.79
N GLU A 133 -21.61 -15.22 -11.11
CA GLU A 133 -21.68 -16.52 -11.81
C GLU A 133 -20.31 -17.24 -11.87
N VAL A 134 -19.20 -16.52 -11.78
CA VAL A 134 -17.86 -17.07 -12.01
C VAL A 134 -16.91 -16.82 -10.83
N ALA A 135 -16.67 -15.54 -10.47
CA ALA A 135 -15.61 -15.23 -9.51
C ALA A 135 -15.93 -15.72 -8.10
N LEU A 136 -17.11 -15.42 -7.56
CA LEU A 136 -17.51 -15.86 -6.22
C LEU A 136 -17.58 -17.38 -6.09
N PRO A 137 -18.19 -18.12 -7.02
CA PRO A 137 -18.16 -19.59 -6.96
C PRO A 137 -16.76 -20.19 -6.97
N ASN A 138 -15.84 -19.59 -7.73
CA ASN A 138 -14.45 -20.05 -7.78
C ASN A 138 -13.63 -19.68 -6.52
N LYS A 139 -13.98 -18.55 -5.88
CA LYS A 139 -13.31 -18.11 -4.66
C LYS A 139 -13.81 -18.80 -3.40
N ILE A 140 -15.07 -19.25 -3.41
CA ILE A 140 -15.75 -19.80 -2.22
C ILE A 140 -16.24 -21.19 -2.56
N PRO A 141 -15.59 -22.27 -2.07
CA PRO A 141 -15.88 -23.65 -2.45
C PRO A 141 -17.34 -24.09 -2.33
N ASP A 142 -18.04 -23.64 -1.27
CA ASP A 142 -19.43 -24.03 -1.00
C ASP A 142 -20.47 -23.15 -1.69
N PHE A 143 -20.06 -22.20 -2.55
CA PHE A 143 -20.96 -21.22 -3.14
C PHE A 143 -22.10 -21.86 -3.95
N TYR A 144 -21.82 -22.88 -4.77
CA TYR A 144 -22.82 -23.54 -5.61
C TYR A 144 -23.82 -24.36 -4.80
N ASP A 145 -23.37 -24.99 -3.73
CA ASP A 145 -24.20 -25.86 -2.90
C ASP A 145 -25.13 -25.05 -1.98
N LYS A 146 -24.62 -23.93 -1.45
CA LYS A 146 -25.32 -23.10 -0.47
C LYS A 146 -25.14 -21.60 -0.74
N PRO A 147 -25.49 -21.09 -1.92
CA PRO A 147 -25.11 -19.73 -2.31
C PRO A 147 -25.66 -18.64 -1.39
N MET A 148 -26.87 -18.77 -0.90
CA MET A 148 -27.47 -17.77 0.00
C MET A 148 -26.87 -17.81 1.41
N GLU A 149 -26.46 -18.97 1.91
CA GLU A 149 -25.80 -19.11 3.20
C GLU A 149 -24.40 -18.52 3.14
N VAL A 150 -23.61 -18.86 2.10
CA VAL A 150 -22.28 -18.34 1.84
C VAL A 150 -22.33 -16.82 1.70
N TRP A 151 -23.22 -16.29 0.88
CA TRP A 151 -23.41 -14.86 0.71
C TRP A 151 -23.71 -14.14 2.01
N LYS A 152 -24.66 -14.66 2.79
CA LYS A 152 -25.04 -14.09 4.08
C LYS A 152 -23.86 -14.10 5.07
N ASN A 153 -23.10 -15.18 5.11
CA ASN A 153 -21.92 -15.29 5.96
C ASN A 153 -20.84 -14.30 5.54
N THR A 154 -20.48 -14.29 4.25
CA THR A 154 -19.49 -13.34 3.70
C THR A 154 -19.86 -11.89 3.99
N TRP A 155 -21.13 -11.52 3.80
CA TRP A 155 -21.62 -10.18 4.08
C TRP A 155 -21.53 -9.81 5.57
N ASN A 156 -21.89 -10.74 6.45
CA ASN A 156 -21.79 -10.54 7.88
C ASN A 156 -20.33 -10.34 8.34
N GLU A 157 -19.42 -11.16 7.84
CA GLU A 157 -17.99 -11.05 8.19
C GLU A 157 -17.37 -9.78 7.62
N TYR A 158 -17.72 -9.40 6.38
CA TYR A 158 -17.31 -8.13 5.80
C TYR A 158 -17.81 -6.92 6.59
N TRP A 159 -19.07 -6.96 7.10
CA TRP A 159 -19.60 -5.91 7.95
C TRP A 159 -18.88 -5.82 9.30
N LYS A 160 -18.54 -6.94 9.91
CA LYS A 160 -17.70 -6.97 11.11
C LYS A 160 -16.35 -6.34 10.85
N TYR A 161 -15.75 -6.61 9.70
CA TYR A 161 -14.48 -6.01 9.26
C TYR A 161 -14.57 -4.48 9.14
N ILE A 162 -15.60 -3.95 8.49
CA ILE A 162 -15.82 -2.50 8.41
C ILE A 162 -15.94 -1.89 9.81
N MET A 163 -16.73 -2.49 10.68
CA MET A 163 -16.87 -2.03 12.06
C MET A 163 -15.58 -2.08 12.85
N PHE A 164 -14.75 -3.09 12.59
CA PHE A 164 -13.43 -3.21 13.18
C PHE A 164 -12.52 -2.06 12.74
N ILE A 165 -12.42 -1.77 11.44
CA ILE A 165 -11.63 -0.64 10.92
C ILE A 165 -12.07 0.67 11.57
N LEU A 166 -13.39 0.91 11.65
CA LEU A 166 -13.91 2.13 12.27
C LEU A 166 -13.51 2.26 13.76
N LYS A 167 -13.49 1.15 14.49
CA LYS A 167 -13.02 1.12 15.89
C LYS A 167 -11.51 1.33 15.98
N MET A 168 -10.72 0.68 15.13
CA MET A 168 -9.26 0.83 15.11
C MET A 168 -8.82 2.24 14.72
N ASN A 169 -9.52 2.90 13.81
CA ASN A 169 -9.29 4.31 13.49
C ASN A 169 -9.46 5.24 14.70
N LYS A 170 -10.34 4.90 15.66
CA LYS A 170 -10.45 5.65 16.92
C LYS A 170 -9.26 5.40 17.83
N VAL A 171 -8.77 4.15 17.88
CA VAL A 171 -7.57 3.79 18.65
C VAL A 171 -6.37 4.56 18.13
N THR A 172 -6.05 4.43 16.83
CA THR A 172 -4.90 5.12 16.23
C THR A 172 -5.03 6.63 16.27
N GLY A 173 -6.25 7.15 16.13
CA GLY A 173 -6.55 8.57 16.27
C GLY A 173 -6.25 9.13 17.67
N ALA A 174 -6.40 8.33 18.73
CA ALA A 174 -6.04 8.71 20.10
C ALA A 174 -4.54 8.90 20.29
N TYR A 175 -3.72 8.24 19.48
CA TYR A 175 -2.25 8.40 19.43
C TYR A 175 -1.78 9.47 18.44
N GLY A 176 -2.70 10.19 17.80
CA GLY A 176 -2.38 11.25 16.86
C GLY A 176 -1.69 10.79 15.58
N LEU A 177 -1.94 9.54 15.14
CA LEU A 177 -1.44 9.07 13.84
C LEU A 177 -2.07 9.85 12.69
N ALA A 178 -1.25 10.19 11.70
CA ALA A 178 -1.73 10.78 10.46
C ALA A 178 -2.41 9.73 9.57
N ASN A 179 -3.29 10.17 8.68
CA ASN A 179 -3.90 9.30 7.68
C ASN A 179 -2.99 9.24 6.45
N GLY A 180 -2.65 8.04 5.96
CA GLY A 180 -1.77 7.89 4.81
C GLY A 180 -2.38 8.50 3.54
N ALA A 181 -3.36 7.85 2.94
CA ALA A 181 -4.06 8.30 1.74
C ALA A 181 -5.58 8.13 1.90
N PRO A 182 -6.40 8.79 1.07
CA PRO A 182 -7.81 8.50 1.00
C PRO A 182 -8.02 7.02 0.71
N ASN A 183 -8.65 6.32 1.62
CA ASN A 183 -9.00 4.90 1.45
C ASN A 183 -10.52 4.75 1.53
N ASN A 184 -11.09 4.26 0.45
CA ASN A 184 -12.47 3.82 0.47
C ASN A 184 -12.49 2.29 0.55
N PRO A 185 -12.78 1.70 1.71
CA PRO A 185 -12.77 0.25 1.90
C PRO A 185 -13.76 -0.48 0.98
N MET A 186 -14.72 0.25 0.39
CA MET A 186 -15.68 -0.29 -0.57
C MET A 186 -15.19 -0.24 -2.02
N LYS A 187 -14.19 0.58 -2.33
CA LYS A 187 -13.70 0.78 -3.71
C LYS A 187 -12.30 0.24 -3.96
N GLY A 188 -11.57 -0.10 -2.89
CA GLY A 188 -10.18 -0.55 -3.00
C GLY A 188 -9.20 0.52 -3.48
N THR A 189 -8.05 0.08 -3.96
CA THR A 189 -7.06 0.89 -4.68
C THR A 189 -7.51 1.13 -6.13
N ILE A 190 -6.93 2.14 -6.76
CA ILE A 190 -7.10 2.36 -8.20
C ILE A 190 -6.29 1.29 -8.94
N ASN A 191 -6.95 0.40 -9.64
CA ASN A 191 -6.34 -0.61 -10.48
C ASN A 191 -6.44 -0.20 -11.96
N PHE A 192 -5.40 -0.47 -12.72
CA PHE A 192 -5.42 -0.41 -14.18
C PHE A 192 -5.87 -1.75 -14.76
N GLY A 193 -6.24 -1.78 -16.04
CA GLY A 193 -6.73 -3.02 -16.66
C GLY A 193 -5.75 -4.17 -16.55
N ILE A 194 -4.46 -3.91 -16.74
CA ILE A 194 -3.41 -4.92 -16.62
C ILE A 194 -3.31 -5.47 -15.19
N GLU A 195 -3.42 -4.62 -14.17
CA GLU A 195 -3.36 -5.03 -12.77
C GLU A 195 -4.64 -5.74 -12.31
N GLU A 196 -5.78 -5.32 -12.83
CA GLU A 196 -7.03 -6.06 -12.62
C GLU A 196 -6.94 -7.46 -13.25
N ALA A 197 -6.37 -7.54 -14.46
CA ALA A 197 -6.12 -8.83 -15.10
C ALA A 197 -5.17 -9.71 -14.28
N GLU A 198 -4.11 -9.14 -13.68
CA GLU A 198 -3.18 -9.86 -12.82
C GLU A 198 -3.84 -10.33 -11.53
N SER A 199 -4.36 -9.38 -10.75
CA SER A 199 -4.74 -9.65 -9.36
C SER A 199 -6.07 -10.37 -9.21
N ASN A 200 -7.02 -10.12 -10.12
CA ASN A 200 -8.40 -10.56 -9.95
C ASN A 200 -8.91 -11.55 -11.00
N LEU A 201 -8.22 -11.69 -12.13
CA LEU A 201 -8.75 -12.46 -13.26
C LEU A 201 -7.85 -13.60 -13.72
N LEU A 202 -6.63 -13.30 -14.19
CA LEU A 202 -5.74 -14.27 -14.81
C LEU A 202 -4.73 -14.90 -13.85
N GLY A 203 -4.32 -14.14 -12.82
CA GLY A 203 -3.14 -14.46 -12.02
C GLY A 203 -1.83 -14.16 -12.76
N ILE A 204 -0.72 -14.12 -12.03
CA ILE A 204 0.62 -13.76 -12.54
C ILE A 204 1.04 -14.65 -13.70
N ARG A 205 0.88 -15.99 -13.53
CA ARG A 205 1.30 -16.96 -14.54
C ARG A 205 0.56 -16.78 -15.86
N ASN A 206 -0.76 -16.68 -15.82
CA ASN A 206 -1.56 -16.62 -17.05
C ASN A 206 -1.47 -15.25 -17.68
N LEU A 207 -1.35 -14.18 -16.89
CA LEU A 207 -1.07 -12.85 -17.44
C LEU A 207 0.27 -12.84 -18.18
N SER A 208 1.32 -13.43 -17.63
CA SER A 208 2.63 -13.53 -18.30
C SER A 208 2.57 -14.28 -19.64
N ILE A 209 1.69 -15.28 -19.73
CA ILE A 209 1.44 -16.00 -20.98
C ILE A 209 0.60 -15.15 -21.94
N ALA A 210 -0.46 -14.52 -21.45
CA ALA A 210 -1.38 -13.70 -22.24
C ALA A 210 -0.67 -12.48 -22.85
N ALA A 211 0.20 -11.82 -22.10
CA ALA A 211 1.00 -10.69 -22.58
C ALA A 211 1.89 -11.04 -23.79
N ARG A 212 2.22 -12.33 -23.97
CA ARG A 212 3.03 -12.82 -25.11
C ARG A 212 2.21 -13.43 -26.23
N ARG A 213 1.10 -14.12 -25.92
CA ARG A 213 0.36 -14.94 -26.89
C ARG A 213 -1.01 -14.37 -27.26
N ASN A 214 -1.58 -13.54 -26.42
CA ASN A 214 -2.91 -12.97 -26.53
C ASN A 214 -2.89 -11.46 -26.35
N PHE A 215 -1.83 -10.80 -26.84
CA PHE A 215 -1.58 -9.37 -26.64
C PHE A 215 -2.76 -8.51 -27.07
N ASP A 216 -3.34 -8.75 -28.25
CA ASP A 216 -4.44 -7.94 -28.80
C ASP A 216 -5.69 -8.03 -27.91
N GLN A 217 -6.03 -9.22 -27.40
CA GLN A 217 -7.16 -9.43 -26.49
C GLN A 217 -6.93 -8.71 -25.15
N LEU A 218 -5.70 -8.78 -24.63
CA LEU A 218 -5.33 -8.09 -23.39
C LEU A 218 -5.36 -6.57 -23.58
N LYS A 219 -4.90 -6.10 -24.73
CA LYS A 219 -4.96 -4.67 -25.08
C LYS A 219 -6.39 -4.16 -25.18
N GLU A 220 -7.26 -4.92 -25.88
CA GLU A 220 -8.70 -4.61 -25.97
C GLU A 220 -9.34 -4.49 -24.58
N PHE A 221 -9.01 -5.41 -23.67
CA PHE A 221 -9.48 -5.36 -22.29
C PHE A 221 -8.97 -4.12 -21.55
N CYS A 222 -7.67 -3.79 -21.66
CA CYS A 222 -7.09 -2.62 -21.02
C CYS A 222 -7.70 -1.31 -21.56
N ASP A 223 -7.95 -1.22 -22.87
CA ASP A 223 -8.64 -0.07 -23.48
C ASP A 223 -10.07 0.09 -22.93
N ALA A 224 -10.82 -1.00 -22.88
CA ALA A 224 -12.20 -0.98 -22.35
C ALA A 224 -12.24 -0.66 -20.86
N TRP A 225 -11.26 -1.16 -20.07
CA TRP A 225 -11.10 -0.81 -18.67
C TRP A 225 -10.82 0.69 -18.49
N ASN A 226 -9.90 1.23 -19.28
CA ASN A 226 -9.58 2.65 -19.25
C ASN A 226 -10.80 3.52 -19.48
N GLU A 227 -11.63 3.20 -20.48
CA GLU A 227 -12.87 3.95 -20.75
C GLU A 227 -13.87 3.89 -19.61
N LYS A 228 -14.06 2.72 -19.02
CA LYS A 228 -15.10 2.49 -18.00
C LYS A 228 -14.67 2.88 -16.57
N GLU A 229 -13.39 2.78 -16.24
CA GLU A 229 -12.90 2.94 -14.87
C GLU A 229 -11.90 4.09 -14.72
N THR A 230 -10.83 4.13 -15.54
CA THR A 230 -9.74 5.10 -15.34
C THR A 230 -10.12 6.51 -15.74
N LYS A 231 -10.71 6.70 -16.93
CA LYS A 231 -11.16 8.03 -17.40
C LYS A 231 -12.18 8.70 -16.46
N PRO A 232 -13.19 8.01 -15.90
CA PRO A 232 -14.06 8.60 -14.90
C PRO A 232 -13.32 9.06 -13.61
N ILE A 233 -12.25 8.38 -13.22
CA ILE A 233 -11.41 8.81 -12.10
C ILE A 233 -10.68 10.09 -12.45
N ILE A 234 -10.06 10.14 -13.64
CA ILE A 234 -9.38 11.33 -14.15
C ILE A 234 -10.34 12.53 -14.20
N ALA A 235 -11.54 12.34 -14.72
CA ALA A 235 -12.56 13.39 -14.75
C ALA A 235 -12.87 13.94 -13.35
N LYS A 236 -13.03 13.06 -12.35
CA LYS A 236 -13.24 13.46 -10.95
C LYS A 236 -12.07 14.20 -10.33
N ILE A 237 -10.83 13.88 -10.73
CA ILE A 237 -9.66 14.63 -10.29
C ILE A 237 -9.73 16.07 -10.79
N TYR A 238 -10.08 16.26 -12.07
CA TYR A 238 -10.24 17.61 -12.66
C TYR A 238 -11.40 18.41 -12.06
N GLU A 239 -12.50 17.76 -11.68
CA GLU A 239 -13.63 18.40 -10.97
C GLU A 239 -13.29 18.79 -9.53
N GLY A 240 -12.29 18.17 -8.93
CA GLY A 240 -11.88 18.39 -7.53
C GLY A 240 -11.12 19.71 -7.34
N GLU A 241 -10.93 20.09 -6.08
CA GLU A 241 -10.16 21.27 -5.68
C GLU A 241 -8.67 21.11 -6.02
N ASP A 242 -8.00 22.23 -6.32
CA ASP A 242 -6.56 22.28 -6.54
C ASP A 242 -5.80 22.17 -5.22
N GLY A 243 -4.59 21.63 -5.31
CA GLY A 243 -3.70 21.45 -4.17
C GLY A 243 -3.99 20.20 -3.33
N PRO A 244 -3.13 19.92 -2.35
CA PRO A 244 -3.20 18.70 -1.54
C PRO A 244 -4.38 18.72 -0.56
N ASP A 245 -5.00 17.57 -0.35
CA ASP A 245 -5.96 17.38 0.75
C ASP A 245 -5.22 17.19 2.07
N MET A 246 -5.19 18.23 2.89
CA MET A 246 -4.49 18.24 4.19
C MET A 246 -5.08 17.28 5.25
N LYS A 247 -6.11 16.52 4.93
CA LYS A 247 -6.60 15.43 5.80
C LYS A 247 -5.75 14.17 5.70
N TYR A 248 -4.94 14.05 4.66
CA TYR A 248 -4.14 12.88 4.33
C TYR A 248 -2.68 13.27 4.06
N CYS A 249 -1.77 12.30 4.21
CA CYS A 249 -0.36 12.47 3.86
C CYS A 249 -0.12 12.46 2.34
N PHE A 250 -0.97 11.75 1.59
CA PHE A 250 -0.92 11.62 0.12
C PHE A 250 -2.32 11.80 -0.47
N ASP A 251 -2.41 12.27 -1.70
CA ASP A 251 -3.71 12.52 -2.35
C ASP A 251 -4.35 11.27 -2.92
N ALA A 252 -3.55 10.24 -3.20
CA ALA A 252 -3.99 8.91 -3.57
C ALA A 252 -2.95 7.86 -3.18
N SER A 253 -3.35 6.59 -3.21
CA SER A 253 -2.44 5.45 -3.13
C SER A 253 -2.66 4.55 -4.32
N LEU A 254 -1.59 4.35 -5.09
CA LEU A 254 -1.52 3.46 -6.25
C LEU A 254 -0.54 2.33 -5.92
N ILE A 255 -0.69 1.21 -6.61
CA ILE A 255 0.25 0.09 -6.55
C ILE A 255 0.64 -0.24 -7.99
N MET A 256 1.92 -0.44 -8.25
CA MET A 256 2.43 -0.97 -9.51
C MET A 256 2.94 -2.39 -9.27
N LEU A 257 2.34 -3.37 -9.94
CA LEU A 257 2.66 -4.80 -9.82
C LEU A 257 3.16 -5.36 -11.16
N SER A 258 2.37 -5.11 -12.21
CA SER A 258 2.51 -5.78 -13.51
C SER A 258 3.78 -5.39 -14.28
N GLN A 259 4.46 -4.28 -13.91
CA GLN A 259 5.71 -3.87 -14.57
C GLN A 259 6.81 -4.96 -14.46
N ASN A 260 6.75 -5.80 -13.43
CA ASN A 260 7.75 -6.86 -13.21
C ASN A 260 7.72 -7.99 -14.27
N ILE A 261 6.59 -8.17 -14.95
CA ILE A 261 6.37 -9.25 -15.91
C ILE A 261 6.24 -8.77 -17.35
N LEU A 262 6.17 -7.45 -17.56
CA LEU A 262 6.06 -6.82 -18.87
C LEU A 262 7.45 -6.47 -19.43
N ASN A 263 7.62 -6.60 -20.74
CA ASN A 263 8.76 -5.97 -21.42
C ASN A 263 8.44 -4.49 -21.72
N PRO A 264 9.43 -3.66 -22.13
CA PRO A 264 9.21 -2.22 -22.35
C PRO A 264 8.04 -1.91 -23.28
N ARG A 265 7.93 -2.57 -24.43
CA ARG A 265 6.79 -2.37 -25.35
C ARG A 265 5.45 -2.71 -24.69
N GLN A 266 5.40 -3.83 -23.97
CA GLN A 266 4.16 -4.24 -23.28
C GLN A 266 3.81 -3.25 -22.16
N PHE A 267 4.80 -2.76 -21.44
CA PHE A 267 4.61 -1.71 -20.43
C PHE A 267 4.01 -0.45 -21.06
N ASP A 268 4.58 0.03 -22.17
CA ASP A 268 4.09 1.23 -22.85
C ASP A 268 2.64 1.05 -23.31
N GLU A 269 2.32 -0.07 -23.95
CA GLU A 269 1.03 -0.27 -24.60
C GLU A 269 -0.08 -0.78 -23.67
N LEU A 270 0.25 -1.52 -22.60
CA LEU A 270 -0.74 -2.12 -21.69
C LEU A 270 -0.86 -1.41 -20.35
N TYR A 271 0.11 -0.56 -19.99
CA TYR A 271 0.14 0.07 -18.68
C TYR A 271 0.36 1.58 -18.76
N TRP A 272 1.52 2.03 -19.26
CA TRP A 272 1.94 3.43 -19.22
C TRP A 272 0.95 4.37 -19.90
N CYS A 273 0.45 4.02 -21.07
CA CYS A 273 -0.52 4.83 -21.82
C CYS A 273 -1.81 5.16 -21.03
N TYR A 274 -2.10 4.42 -19.95
CA TYR A 274 -3.24 4.68 -19.05
C TYR A 274 -2.82 5.30 -17.73
N LEU A 275 -1.62 4.96 -17.24
CA LEU A 275 -1.07 5.49 -15.99
C LEU A 275 -0.68 6.97 -16.14
N GLU A 276 0.05 7.31 -17.21
CA GLU A 276 0.53 8.67 -17.43
C GLU A 276 -0.59 9.73 -17.39
N PRO A 277 -1.73 9.59 -18.11
CA PRO A 277 -2.81 10.57 -18.03
C PRO A 277 -3.38 10.75 -16.62
N LEU A 278 -3.43 9.69 -15.82
CA LEU A 278 -3.87 9.78 -14.43
C LEU A 278 -2.87 10.56 -13.59
N LEU A 279 -1.58 10.28 -13.72
CA LEU A 279 -0.52 10.98 -12.99
C LEU A 279 -0.43 12.45 -13.39
N LYS A 280 -0.58 12.76 -14.69
CA LYS A 280 -0.63 14.13 -15.19
C LYS A 280 -1.83 14.90 -14.63
N ALA A 281 -3.00 14.27 -14.48
CA ALA A 281 -4.15 14.90 -13.85
C ALA A 281 -3.86 15.27 -12.38
N TYR A 282 -3.20 14.40 -11.61
CA TYR A 282 -2.75 14.73 -10.26
C TYR A 282 -1.74 15.89 -10.26
N GLU A 283 -0.73 15.84 -11.13
CA GLU A 283 0.28 16.90 -11.27
C GLU A 283 -0.35 18.25 -11.58
N GLU A 284 -1.25 18.33 -12.57
CA GLU A 284 -1.94 19.56 -12.99
C GLU A 284 -2.81 20.14 -11.85
N LYS A 285 -3.38 19.29 -11.02
CA LYS A 285 -4.16 19.67 -9.84
C LYS A 285 -3.30 20.00 -8.60
N GLY A 286 -1.97 19.96 -8.73
CA GLY A 286 -1.04 20.19 -7.62
C GLY A 286 -1.15 19.16 -6.49
N LYS A 287 -1.42 17.91 -6.84
CA LYS A 287 -1.61 16.77 -5.95
C LYS A 287 -0.48 15.77 -6.10
N CYS A 288 -0.18 15.04 -5.03
CA CYS A 288 0.89 14.04 -4.99
C CYS A 288 0.33 12.65 -4.61
N PRO A 289 0.15 11.73 -5.55
CA PRO A 289 -0.15 10.34 -5.25
C PRO A 289 1.10 9.61 -4.73
N ARG A 290 0.90 8.70 -3.78
CA ARG A 290 1.89 7.69 -3.41
C ARG A 290 1.73 6.48 -4.32
N ILE A 291 2.82 6.02 -4.91
CA ILE A 291 2.84 4.83 -5.76
C ILE A 291 3.75 3.78 -5.11
N PHE A 292 3.19 2.67 -4.67
CA PHE A 292 3.98 1.54 -4.20
C PHE A 292 4.53 0.79 -5.41
N MET A 293 5.86 0.74 -5.49
CA MET A 293 6.60 0.08 -6.57
C MET A 293 6.94 -1.33 -6.13
N GLU A 294 6.05 -2.28 -6.35
CA GLU A 294 6.34 -3.68 -6.04
C GLU A 294 7.41 -4.21 -7.00
N GLY A 295 8.51 -4.73 -6.45
CA GLY A 295 9.68 -5.11 -7.22
C GLY A 295 10.57 -3.92 -7.60
N LYS A 296 10.94 -3.81 -8.87
CA LYS A 296 11.85 -2.76 -9.39
C LYS A 296 11.21 -1.92 -10.48
N ILE A 297 11.44 -0.61 -10.41
CA ILE A 297 10.99 0.37 -11.40
C ILE A 297 12.14 0.93 -12.25
N GLY A 298 13.40 0.75 -11.84
CA GLY A 298 14.56 1.39 -12.48
C GLY A 298 14.60 1.28 -13.99
N MET A 299 14.15 0.15 -14.57
CA MET A 299 14.06 -0.04 -16.02
C MET A 299 13.08 0.92 -16.73
N TYR A 300 12.12 1.45 -16.01
CA TYR A 300 11.07 2.36 -16.49
C TYR A 300 11.22 3.79 -15.96
N ALA A 301 12.33 4.11 -15.32
CA ALA A 301 12.55 5.41 -14.69
C ALA A 301 12.35 6.58 -15.67
N ASP A 302 12.81 6.45 -16.91
CA ASP A 302 12.70 7.49 -17.94
C ASP A 302 11.25 7.97 -18.17
N HIS A 303 10.25 7.12 -17.97
CA HIS A 303 8.84 7.47 -18.09
C HIS A 303 8.39 8.55 -17.08
N PHE A 304 9.08 8.64 -15.95
CA PHE A 304 8.74 9.56 -14.86
C PHE A 304 9.63 10.80 -14.80
N ALA A 305 10.61 10.91 -15.68
CA ALA A 305 11.64 11.96 -15.62
C ALA A 305 11.06 13.40 -15.79
N ASP A 306 9.99 13.55 -16.58
CA ASP A 306 9.37 14.85 -16.90
C ASP A 306 8.36 15.33 -15.86
N PHE A 307 8.11 14.56 -14.77
CA PHE A 307 7.23 14.98 -13.70
C PHE A 307 7.89 16.01 -12.79
N LYS A 308 7.10 16.98 -12.31
CA LYS A 308 7.58 18.07 -11.47
C LYS A 308 7.83 17.63 -10.04
N LYS A 309 8.70 18.34 -9.35
CA LYS A 309 8.82 18.21 -7.89
C LYS A 309 7.46 18.41 -7.22
N GLY A 310 7.13 17.52 -6.28
CA GLY A 310 5.88 17.59 -5.53
C GLY A 310 4.69 16.90 -6.20
N SER A 311 4.87 16.23 -7.34
CA SER A 311 3.78 15.56 -8.05
C SER A 311 3.76 14.04 -7.90
N LEU A 312 4.87 13.41 -7.49
CA LEU A 312 4.97 11.96 -7.31
C LEU A 312 5.74 11.60 -6.04
N CYS A 313 5.25 10.57 -5.35
CA CYS A 313 5.96 9.92 -4.25
C CYS A 313 6.05 8.40 -4.51
N PHE A 314 7.27 7.88 -4.65
CA PHE A 314 7.53 6.46 -4.87
C PHE A 314 7.83 5.76 -3.55
N HIS A 315 7.01 4.78 -3.20
CA HIS A 315 7.30 3.85 -2.12
C HIS A 315 8.07 2.67 -2.71
N LEU A 316 9.38 2.66 -2.48
CA LEU A 316 10.32 1.70 -3.07
C LEU A 316 10.33 0.39 -2.28
N GLU A 317 10.34 -0.73 -2.99
CA GLU A 317 10.52 -2.06 -2.41
C GLU A 317 11.95 -2.58 -2.64
N ASN A 318 12.36 -2.77 -3.89
CA ASN A 318 13.62 -3.45 -4.23
C ASN A 318 14.63 -2.56 -4.97
N ASP A 319 14.29 -1.30 -5.25
CA ASP A 319 15.21 -0.35 -5.85
C ASP A 319 16.10 0.30 -4.78
N ASP A 320 17.34 0.60 -5.15
CA ASP A 320 18.25 1.39 -4.33
C ASP A 320 17.79 2.86 -4.32
N PRO A 321 17.54 3.47 -3.14
CA PRO A 321 17.01 4.83 -3.08
C PRO A 321 17.98 5.89 -3.61
N TRP A 322 19.28 5.66 -3.59
CA TRP A 322 20.26 6.58 -4.17
C TRP A 322 20.28 6.51 -5.70
N GLU A 323 20.18 5.29 -6.28
CA GLU A 323 20.03 5.11 -7.73
C GLU A 323 18.75 5.77 -8.26
N ILE A 324 17.64 5.61 -7.53
CA ILE A 324 16.38 6.28 -7.89
C ILE A 324 16.48 7.80 -7.74
N ARG A 325 17.15 8.31 -6.70
CA ARG A 325 17.38 9.76 -6.55
C ARG A 325 18.20 10.34 -7.70
N GLU A 326 19.22 9.62 -8.17
CA GLU A 326 20.02 10.04 -9.32
C GLU A 326 19.22 10.03 -10.63
N ALA A 327 18.46 8.97 -10.88
CA ALA A 327 17.64 8.84 -12.09
C ALA A 327 16.43 9.77 -12.10
N LEU A 328 15.78 9.99 -10.95
CA LEU A 328 14.52 10.73 -10.79
C LEU A 328 14.63 11.82 -9.69
N PRO A 329 15.38 12.90 -9.93
CA PRO A 329 15.66 13.91 -8.90
C PRO A 329 14.42 14.70 -8.43
N ASN A 330 13.32 14.61 -9.15
CA ASN A 330 12.07 15.30 -8.83
C ASN A 330 11.06 14.46 -8.03
N VAL A 331 11.28 13.14 -7.92
CA VAL A 331 10.36 12.22 -7.23
C VAL A 331 10.67 12.20 -5.74
N CYS A 332 9.63 12.33 -4.90
CA CYS A 332 9.77 12.06 -3.48
C CYS A 332 9.94 10.55 -3.25
N ILE A 333 10.98 10.17 -2.51
CA ILE A 333 11.26 8.77 -2.17
C ILE A 333 10.67 8.48 -0.80
N LEU A 334 9.91 7.40 -0.72
CA LEU A 334 9.43 6.79 0.51
C LEU A 334 10.01 5.38 0.59
N GLY A 335 10.74 5.05 1.67
CA GLY A 335 11.37 3.74 1.81
C GLY A 335 12.77 3.81 2.41
N GLY A 336 13.64 2.92 1.94
CA GLY A 336 15.07 2.89 2.22
C GLY A 336 15.48 2.05 3.44
N LEU A 337 14.59 1.79 4.41
CA LEU A 337 14.92 0.95 5.56
C LEU A 337 14.69 -0.52 5.21
N THR A 338 15.76 -1.28 5.05
CA THR A 338 15.62 -2.67 4.57
C THR A 338 15.22 -3.63 5.68
N THR A 339 14.26 -4.51 5.38
CA THR A 339 13.84 -5.62 6.25
C THR A 339 15.03 -6.50 6.63
N GLN A 340 15.96 -6.75 5.68
CA GLN A 340 17.17 -7.50 5.94
C GLN A 340 18.02 -6.84 7.04
N MET A 341 18.22 -5.54 7.01
CA MET A 341 18.95 -4.82 8.04
C MET A 341 18.25 -4.91 9.39
N LEU A 342 16.95 -4.67 9.43
CA LEU A 342 16.17 -4.76 10.66
C LEU A 342 16.22 -6.15 11.30
N SER A 343 16.36 -7.22 10.49
CA SER A 343 16.42 -8.60 10.99
C SER A 343 17.82 -9.08 11.39
N THR A 344 18.88 -8.58 10.74
CA THR A 344 20.23 -9.16 10.89
C THR A 344 21.25 -8.26 11.58
N ALA A 345 21.16 -6.94 11.39
CA ALA A 345 22.12 -5.97 11.91
C ALA A 345 21.99 -5.74 13.43
N THR A 346 22.87 -4.90 13.95
CA THR A 346 22.80 -4.36 15.32
C THR A 346 22.02 -3.05 15.34
N GLU A 347 21.58 -2.61 16.53
CA GLU A 347 20.91 -1.32 16.73
C GLU A 347 21.73 -0.14 16.18
N ASP A 348 23.04 -0.11 16.51
CA ASP A 348 23.96 0.94 16.07
C ASP A 348 24.12 0.99 14.53
N GLU A 349 24.19 -0.16 13.88
CA GLU A 349 24.26 -0.26 12.41
C GLU A 349 22.96 0.22 11.77
N CYS A 350 21.80 -0.15 12.32
CA CYS A 350 20.50 0.32 11.85
C CYS A 350 20.36 1.84 11.98
N VAL A 351 20.76 2.41 13.11
CA VAL A 351 20.73 3.85 13.36
C VAL A 351 21.72 4.59 12.44
N ALA A 352 22.93 4.08 12.27
CA ALA A 352 23.94 4.69 11.39
C ALA A 352 23.49 4.72 9.94
N TYR A 353 22.88 3.64 9.45
CA TYR A 353 22.32 3.55 8.11
C TYR A 353 21.13 4.50 7.93
N THR A 354 20.22 4.51 8.89
CA THR A 354 19.07 5.43 8.89
C THR A 354 19.52 6.88 8.87
N LYS A 355 20.55 7.21 9.65
CA LYS A 355 21.16 8.56 9.63
C LYS A 355 21.69 8.91 8.25
N LYS A 356 22.40 7.97 7.58
CA LYS A 356 22.91 8.18 6.22
C LYS A 356 21.77 8.44 5.22
N LEU A 357 20.69 7.66 5.26
CA LEU A 357 19.50 7.90 4.43
C LEU A 357 18.95 9.33 4.63
N ILE A 358 18.82 9.76 5.88
CA ILE A 358 18.26 11.07 6.21
C ILE A 358 19.18 12.21 5.74
N ASP A 359 20.46 12.09 6.02
CA ASP A 359 21.43 13.16 5.70
C ASP A 359 21.63 13.33 4.19
N GLU A 360 21.63 12.23 3.43
CA GLU A 360 21.92 12.23 2.00
C GLU A 360 20.65 12.42 1.13
N LEU A 361 19.49 11.93 1.56
CA LEU A 361 18.28 11.96 0.75
C LEU A 361 17.21 12.93 1.26
N GLY A 362 17.24 13.29 2.56
CA GLY A 362 16.16 14.03 3.20
C GLY A 362 16.49 15.47 3.58
N SER A 363 17.75 15.90 3.47
CA SER A 363 18.20 17.23 3.92
C SER A 363 17.50 18.41 3.20
N GLU A 364 17.06 18.21 1.96
CA GLU A 364 16.37 19.21 1.14
C GLU A 364 14.88 18.91 0.94
N GLY A 365 14.31 17.96 1.67
CA GLY A 365 12.98 17.39 1.40
C GLY A 365 13.04 16.24 0.40
N GLY A 366 11.90 15.80 -0.10
CA GLY A 366 11.81 14.73 -1.10
C GLY A 366 12.13 13.33 -0.57
N PHE A 367 12.15 13.12 0.76
CA PHE A 367 12.39 11.82 1.37
C PHE A 367 11.49 11.58 2.60
N ILE A 368 10.96 10.38 2.69
CA ILE A 368 10.16 9.86 3.80
C ILE A 368 10.71 8.48 4.14
N LEU A 369 10.99 8.22 5.41
CA LEU A 369 11.47 6.90 5.84
C LEU A 369 10.32 5.89 5.88
N SER A 370 10.58 4.68 5.39
CA SER A 370 9.70 3.51 5.54
C SER A 370 10.51 2.23 5.41
N GLU A 371 9.95 1.14 5.91
CA GLU A 371 10.45 -0.20 5.62
C GLU A 371 10.20 -0.53 4.14
N ASP A 372 11.18 -1.17 3.48
CA ASP A 372 11.14 -1.59 2.07
C ASP A 372 10.01 -2.59 1.81
N LYS A 373 9.76 -3.48 2.77
CA LYS A 373 8.72 -4.51 2.72
C LYS A 373 7.80 -4.42 3.93
N MET A 374 6.60 -4.97 3.77
CA MET A 374 5.66 -5.09 4.88
C MET A 374 6.21 -6.05 5.93
N LEU A 375 6.48 -5.56 7.14
CA LEU A 375 6.87 -6.42 8.25
C LEU A 375 5.69 -7.32 8.63
N SER A 376 5.75 -8.57 8.25
CA SER A 376 4.67 -9.55 8.38
C SER A 376 5.07 -10.77 9.20
N TYR A 377 6.22 -11.38 8.87
CA TYR A 377 6.70 -12.57 9.55
C TYR A 377 7.44 -12.24 10.86
N ARG A 378 7.47 -13.20 11.76
CA ARG A 378 8.13 -13.06 13.08
C ARG A 378 9.59 -12.62 12.99
N ASN A 379 10.30 -13.12 11.99
CA ASN A 379 11.74 -12.88 11.81
C ASN A 379 12.06 -11.70 10.87
N ASP A 380 11.06 -10.95 10.39
CA ASP A 380 11.29 -9.79 9.51
C ASP A 380 12.04 -8.67 10.21
N CYS A 381 11.94 -8.59 11.53
CA CYS A 381 12.53 -7.52 12.30
C CYS A 381 12.87 -7.95 13.73
N LYS A 382 14.02 -7.48 14.25
CA LYS A 382 14.30 -7.49 15.69
C LYS A 382 13.64 -6.25 16.32
N ALA A 383 12.94 -6.48 17.44
CA ALA A 383 12.20 -5.43 18.14
C ALA A 383 13.11 -4.26 18.61
N GLU A 384 14.32 -4.58 19.06
CA GLU A 384 15.32 -3.61 19.46
C GLU A 384 15.79 -2.74 18.30
N ASN A 385 16.01 -3.30 17.11
CA ASN A 385 16.43 -2.56 15.92
C ASN A 385 15.36 -1.56 15.47
N LEU A 386 14.10 -2.00 15.35
CA LEU A 386 13.00 -1.10 14.99
C LEU A 386 12.82 0.00 16.02
N LYS A 387 12.92 -0.32 17.30
CA LYS A 387 12.80 0.66 18.38
C LYS A 387 13.91 1.71 18.30
N ALA A 388 15.16 1.29 18.14
CA ALA A 388 16.31 2.21 18.03
C ALA A 388 16.13 3.15 16.82
N VAL A 389 15.72 2.64 15.66
CA VAL A 389 15.42 3.45 14.46
C VAL A 389 14.28 4.44 14.74
N CYS A 390 13.15 3.98 15.25
CA CYS A 390 12.00 4.84 15.52
C CYS A 390 12.33 5.96 16.52
N GLU A 391 13.05 5.64 17.59
CA GLU A 391 13.51 6.63 18.58
C GLU A 391 14.50 7.63 17.98
N PHE A 392 15.44 7.15 17.15
CA PHE A 392 16.38 8.02 16.45
C PHE A 392 15.64 8.99 15.54
N VAL A 393 14.82 8.49 14.61
CA VAL A 393 14.11 9.30 13.61
C VAL A 393 13.21 10.34 14.27
N SER A 394 12.49 9.96 15.32
CA SER A 394 11.59 10.87 16.04
C SER A 394 12.31 12.02 16.75
N ASN A 395 13.61 11.90 17.02
CA ASN A 395 14.40 12.91 17.74
C ASN A 395 15.48 13.58 16.86
N TYR A 396 15.71 13.07 15.64
CA TYR A 396 16.74 13.63 14.77
C TYR A 396 16.23 14.87 14.03
N GLU A 397 16.73 16.04 14.43
CA GLU A 397 16.39 17.32 13.82
C GLU A 397 17.23 17.55 12.56
N LEU A 398 16.58 17.94 11.48
CA LEU A 398 17.25 18.36 10.26
C LEU A 398 17.85 19.76 10.47
N LYS A 399 19.09 19.91 10.06
CA LYS A 399 19.73 21.23 10.06
C LYS A 399 19.14 22.06 8.92
N LYS A 400 18.44 23.13 9.28
CA LYS A 400 17.95 24.13 8.32
C LYS A 400 19.09 25.01 7.83
#